data_bab6702c5276f58ec88689c734feebed
#
_entry.id   bab6702c5276f58ec88689c734feebed
#
_cell.length_a   1.000
_cell.length_b   1.000
_cell.length_c   1.000
_cell.angle_alpha   90.00
_cell.angle_beta   90.00
_cell.angle_gamma   90.00
#
_symmetry.space_group_name_H-M   'P 1'
#
loop_
_entity.id
_entity.type
_entity.pdbx_description
1 polymer ?
#
loop_
_entity_poly.entity_id
_entity_poly.type
_entity_poly.pdbx_seq_one_letter_code
_entity_poly.pdbx_strand_id
1 'polypeptide(L)'
;MVIFNKKAKSDDKTKKSLEIIKKEKTRIKDSKKKLKLEKKKIKQERYRKFFSTKLGKIIKKALFLNEKEEKPSLREQFFTALYYEFLGAIICLLILFVLSGGKNYFKLYRELNKLIDTYDTITNNYYGQIDKKELVDSATSSMVSSINDSFTNYTNQDDTNSFIENIKGKYKGIGATVATDKDNNNIVVEIFDDSPAKKAGLKVNDIILKINNKSFKNKTSSDIADYVKNSPTSKLNILVKRNNKEIKITIKREEIDIPTVTGKIIEQDNKKIGYINISIFTSITTKQFKKQLAKLEDKEIDGLIIDVRDNSGGYLSTVTDISSLFLKKGQIIYQLSSKSGVEKIKDNTKESRSYPIAVIINKNSASASEILASSIKESYKGHIIGVNSYGKGTVQKTKQLLDGSMIKFTIEKWLTPTGKWINKKGVKPTEYIEYDPTTGDNQLSKSVEIILGDLSK
;
A
#
# COMPACT_ATOMS: atom_id res chain seq x y z
N MET A 1 -20.45 22.28 -49.47
CA MET A 1 -19.16 21.87 -50.11
C MET A 1 -17.92 22.28 -49.32
N VAL A 2 -18.02 22.90 -48.14
CA VAL A 2 -16.87 23.38 -47.33
C VAL A 2 -16.49 22.43 -46.15
N ILE A 3 -17.38 21.52 -45.77
CA ILE A 3 -17.17 20.61 -44.61
C ILE A 3 -16.39 19.34 -45.01
N PHE A 4 -16.44 18.91 -46.24
CA PHE A 4 -15.72 17.72 -46.73
C PHE A 4 -14.21 17.93 -46.91
N ASN A 5 -13.74 19.17 -47.15
CA ASN A 5 -12.32 19.46 -47.37
C ASN A 5 -11.48 19.59 -46.07
N LYS A 6 -12.10 19.75 -44.92
CA LYS A 6 -11.37 19.77 -43.61
C LYS A 6 -11.04 18.35 -43.07
N LYS A 7 -11.88 17.36 -43.34
CA LYS A 7 -11.65 15.97 -42.93
C LYS A 7 -10.53 15.31 -43.73
N ALA A 8 -10.46 15.55 -45.03
CA ALA A 8 -9.39 15.00 -45.89
C ALA A 8 -7.98 15.56 -45.55
N LYS A 9 -7.89 16.85 -45.14
CA LYS A 9 -6.61 17.44 -44.69
C LYS A 9 -6.15 16.97 -43.29
N SER A 10 -7.09 16.55 -42.43
CA SER A 10 -6.74 16.00 -41.10
C SER A 10 -6.20 14.58 -41.22
N ASP A 11 -6.73 13.74 -42.10
CA ASP A 11 -6.29 12.38 -42.33
C ASP A 11 -4.88 12.30 -42.97
N ASP A 12 -4.53 13.23 -43.83
CA ASP A 12 -3.21 13.28 -44.48
C ASP A 12 -2.10 13.74 -43.51
N LYS A 13 -2.40 14.68 -42.60
CA LYS A 13 -1.48 15.08 -41.52
C LYS A 13 -1.24 13.93 -40.53
N THR A 14 -2.28 13.20 -40.20
CA THR A 14 -2.18 12.06 -39.26
C THR A 14 -1.42 10.90 -39.88
N LYS A 15 -1.62 10.61 -41.17
CA LYS A 15 -0.83 9.62 -41.91
C LYS A 15 0.66 10.00 -42.00
N LYS A 16 0.99 11.25 -42.32
CA LYS A 16 2.38 11.73 -42.32
C LYS A 16 3.04 11.66 -40.96
N SER A 17 2.33 11.99 -39.89
CA SER A 17 2.84 11.87 -38.52
C SER A 17 3.11 10.41 -38.12
N LEU A 18 2.24 9.47 -38.50
CA LEU A 18 2.41 8.04 -38.30
C LEU A 18 3.62 7.46 -39.07
N GLU A 19 3.87 7.97 -40.27
CA GLU A 19 5.03 7.56 -41.09
C GLU A 19 6.36 8.04 -40.48
N ILE A 20 6.38 9.27 -39.96
CA ILE A 20 7.54 9.83 -39.25
C ILE A 20 7.83 9.01 -37.99
N ILE A 21 6.81 8.70 -37.18
CA ILE A 21 6.95 7.87 -35.98
C ILE A 21 7.46 6.45 -36.33
N LYS A 22 6.99 5.85 -37.43
CA LYS A 22 7.50 4.56 -37.89
C LYS A 22 8.97 4.63 -38.28
N LYS A 23 9.38 5.67 -39.01
CA LYS A 23 10.81 5.88 -39.42
C LYS A 23 11.69 6.11 -38.20
N GLU A 24 11.23 6.87 -37.19
CA GLU A 24 12.00 7.08 -35.95
C GLU A 24 12.12 5.79 -35.11
N LYS A 25 11.05 5.01 -34.99
CA LYS A 25 11.11 3.69 -34.30
C LYS A 25 12.11 2.74 -34.95
N THR A 26 12.20 2.74 -36.31
CA THR A 26 13.17 1.94 -37.05
C THR A 26 14.59 2.44 -36.78
N ARG A 27 14.86 3.75 -36.84
CA ARG A 27 16.15 4.36 -36.50
C ARG A 27 16.61 4.04 -35.08
N ILE A 28 15.70 4.09 -34.08
CA ILE A 28 16.02 3.73 -32.71
C ILE A 28 16.34 2.24 -32.58
N LYS A 29 15.64 1.38 -33.30
CA LYS A 29 15.92 -0.08 -33.33
C LYS A 29 17.30 -0.39 -33.92
N ASP A 30 17.67 0.29 -35.00
CA ASP A 30 18.97 0.11 -35.64
C ASP A 30 20.12 0.68 -34.79
N SER A 31 19.92 1.82 -34.15
CA SER A 31 20.87 2.40 -33.19
C SER A 31 21.10 1.48 -31.97
N LYS A 32 20.03 0.89 -31.42
CA LYS A 32 20.15 -0.12 -30.35
C LYS A 32 20.92 -1.37 -30.82
N LYS A 33 20.74 -1.81 -32.07
CA LYS A 33 21.46 -2.96 -32.64
C LYS A 33 22.93 -2.64 -32.82
N LYS A 34 23.29 -1.44 -33.33
CA LYS A 34 24.67 -0.96 -33.42
C LYS A 34 25.35 -0.87 -32.06
N LEU A 35 24.68 -0.27 -31.05
CA LEU A 35 25.22 -0.17 -29.71
C LEU A 35 25.47 -1.54 -29.04
N LYS A 36 24.59 -2.53 -29.31
CA LYS A 36 24.78 -3.91 -28.84
C LYS A 36 25.98 -4.59 -29.48
N LEU A 37 26.21 -4.32 -30.77
CA LEU A 37 27.36 -4.85 -31.50
C LEU A 37 28.68 -4.23 -31.02
N GLU A 38 28.68 -2.95 -30.78
CA GLU A 38 29.82 -2.19 -30.23
C GLU A 38 30.23 -2.65 -28.85
N LYS A 39 29.23 -2.80 -27.95
CA LYS A 39 29.45 -3.40 -26.62
C LYS A 39 30.04 -4.81 -26.70
N LYS A 40 29.61 -5.62 -27.69
CA LYS A 40 30.15 -6.96 -27.92
C LYS A 40 31.61 -6.92 -28.38
N LYS A 41 31.97 -5.96 -29.27
CA LYS A 41 33.36 -5.74 -29.71
C LYS A 41 34.27 -5.29 -28.56
N ILE A 42 33.84 -4.32 -27.77
CA ILE A 42 34.57 -3.84 -26.57
C ILE A 42 34.80 -4.98 -25.58
N LYS A 43 33.78 -5.84 -25.36
CA LYS A 43 33.90 -6.99 -24.48
C LYS A 43 34.92 -8.01 -25.02
N GLN A 44 34.93 -8.26 -26.33
CA GLN A 44 35.92 -9.16 -26.98
C GLN A 44 37.33 -8.58 -26.91
N GLU A 45 37.51 -7.28 -27.09
CA GLU A 45 38.80 -6.61 -26.97
C GLU A 45 39.37 -6.65 -25.56
N ARG A 46 38.50 -6.40 -24.54
CA ARG A 46 38.87 -6.57 -23.12
C ARG A 46 39.28 -8.01 -22.80
N TYR A 47 38.58 -9.00 -23.35
CA TYR A 47 38.94 -10.42 -23.23
C TYR A 47 40.30 -10.72 -23.86
N ARG A 48 40.56 -10.26 -25.09
CA ARG A 48 41.85 -10.42 -25.75
C ARG A 48 42.99 -9.75 -24.95
N LYS A 49 42.76 -8.55 -24.46
CA LYS A 49 43.76 -7.80 -23.67
C LYS A 49 44.06 -8.47 -22.33
N PHE A 50 43.03 -9.02 -21.66
CA PHE A 50 43.22 -9.81 -20.43
C PHE A 50 44.06 -11.04 -20.65
N PHE A 51 43.76 -11.85 -21.68
CA PHE A 51 44.50 -13.09 -21.97
C PHE A 51 45.87 -12.86 -22.57
N SER A 52 46.21 -11.63 -22.95
CA SER A 52 47.59 -11.29 -23.34
C SER A 52 48.49 -10.98 -22.16
N THR A 53 47.94 -10.75 -20.96
CA THR A 53 48.70 -10.51 -19.72
C THR A 53 49.35 -11.81 -19.21
N LYS A 54 50.41 -11.66 -18.38
CA LYS A 54 51.11 -12.81 -17.78
C LYS A 54 50.15 -13.71 -17.00
N LEU A 55 49.19 -13.12 -16.24
CA LEU A 55 48.15 -13.82 -15.52
C LEU A 55 47.14 -14.49 -16.47
N GLY A 56 46.70 -13.80 -17.50
CA GLY A 56 45.78 -14.34 -18.50
C GLY A 56 46.36 -15.51 -19.27
N LYS A 57 47.68 -15.50 -19.55
CA LYS A 57 48.39 -16.63 -20.18
C LYS A 57 48.45 -17.85 -19.25
N ILE A 58 48.66 -17.62 -17.94
CA ILE A 58 48.64 -18.70 -16.94
C ILE A 58 47.24 -19.31 -16.84
N ILE A 59 46.20 -18.48 -16.79
CA ILE A 59 44.78 -18.92 -16.73
C ILE A 59 44.42 -19.66 -18.06
N LYS A 60 44.86 -19.18 -19.22
CA LYS A 60 44.64 -19.86 -20.48
C LYS A 60 45.34 -21.24 -20.54
N LYS A 61 46.54 -21.32 -19.99
CA LYS A 61 47.29 -22.58 -19.87
C LYS A 61 46.64 -23.55 -18.88
N ALA A 62 46.02 -23.07 -17.83
CA ALA A 62 45.28 -23.86 -16.83
C ALA A 62 43.90 -24.33 -17.33
N LEU A 63 43.23 -23.53 -18.16
CA LEU A 63 41.90 -23.84 -18.72
C LEU A 63 41.92 -24.65 -20.00
N PHE A 64 43.04 -24.62 -20.77
CA PHE A 64 43.24 -25.37 -22.00
C PHE A 64 44.42 -26.31 -21.76
N LEU A 65 44.12 -27.54 -21.40
CA LEU A 65 45.10 -28.63 -21.38
C LEU A 65 45.91 -28.65 -22.70
N ASN A 66 47.22 -28.64 -22.58
CA ASN A 66 48.12 -28.73 -23.72
C ASN A 66 47.82 -29.99 -24.54
N GLU A 67 47.70 -29.82 -25.85
CA GLU A 67 47.63 -30.90 -26.83
C GLU A 67 49.00 -31.62 -26.98
N LYS A 68 49.47 -32.21 -25.88
CA LYS A 68 50.58 -33.23 -25.97
C LYS A 68 50.20 -34.41 -25.12
N GLU A 69 50.17 -35.54 -25.81
CA GLU A 69 49.76 -36.88 -25.39
C GLU A 69 50.66 -37.55 -24.35
N GLU A 70 51.11 -36.89 -23.32
CA GLU A 70 51.67 -37.58 -22.16
C GLU A 70 50.67 -37.56 -21.01
N LYS A 71 50.19 -38.76 -20.62
CA LYS A 71 49.31 -38.90 -19.46
C LYS A 71 50.00 -38.27 -18.27
N PRO A 72 49.39 -37.23 -17.62
CA PRO A 72 50.02 -36.61 -16.46
C PRO A 72 50.26 -37.64 -15.34
N SER A 73 51.37 -37.51 -14.66
CA SER A 73 51.69 -38.39 -13.50
C SER A 73 50.62 -38.34 -12.47
N LEU A 74 50.43 -39.39 -11.66
CA LEU A 74 49.46 -39.44 -10.56
C LEU A 74 49.60 -38.23 -9.64
N ARG A 75 50.82 -37.74 -9.42
CA ARG A 75 51.12 -36.56 -8.61
C ARG A 75 50.58 -35.26 -9.25
N GLU A 76 50.74 -35.10 -10.55
CA GLU A 76 50.20 -33.94 -11.28
C GLU A 76 48.70 -33.98 -11.35
N GLN A 77 48.08 -35.15 -11.53
CA GLN A 77 46.59 -35.29 -11.47
C GLN A 77 46.04 -34.90 -10.10
N PHE A 78 46.72 -35.34 -9.01
CA PHE A 78 46.33 -34.97 -7.64
C PHE A 78 46.39 -33.46 -7.40
N PHE A 79 47.52 -32.80 -7.77
CA PHE A 79 47.63 -31.35 -7.60
C PHE A 79 46.70 -30.56 -8.48
N THR A 80 46.39 -31.06 -9.68
CA THR A 80 45.45 -30.45 -10.58
C THR A 80 44.03 -30.57 -10.03
N ALA A 81 43.61 -31.69 -9.50
CA ALA A 81 42.34 -31.89 -8.85
C ALA A 81 42.18 -30.95 -7.62
N LEU A 82 43.18 -30.92 -6.74
CA LEU A 82 43.22 -30.05 -5.56
C LEU A 82 43.10 -28.55 -5.94
N TYR A 83 43.76 -28.14 -7.04
CA TYR A 83 43.68 -26.78 -7.55
C TYR A 83 42.27 -26.44 -8.03
N TYR A 84 41.57 -27.32 -8.74
CA TYR A 84 40.22 -27.09 -9.22
C TYR A 84 39.20 -27.10 -8.07
N GLU A 85 39.36 -27.95 -7.08
CA GLU A 85 38.53 -27.93 -5.87
C GLU A 85 38.68 -26.60 -5.11
N PHE A 86 39.94 -26.16 -4.91
CA PHE A 86 40.21 -24.87 -4.25
C PHE A 86 39.67 -23.66 -5.07
N LEU A 87 39.84 -23.71 -6.38
CA LEU A 87 39.29 -22.69 -7.29
C LEU A 87 37.74 -22.69 -7.27
N GLY A 88 37.12 -23.86 -7.26
CA GLY A 88 35.68 -24.04 -7.12
C GLY A 88 35.17 -23.48 -5.81
N ALA A 89 35.85 -23.76 -4.70
CA ALA A 89 35.51 -23.19 -3.39
C ALA A 89 35.58 -21.66 -3.38
N ILE A 90 36.62 -21.07 -3.96
CA ILE A 90 36.75 -19.60 -4.08
C ILE A 90 35.64 -19.01 -4.95
N ILE A 91 35.31 -19.66 -6.06
CA ILE A 91 34.19 -19.21 -6.92
C ILE A 91 32.86 -19.28 -6.20
N CYS A 92 32.59 -20.36 -5.45
CA CYS A 92 31.41 -20.48 -4.61
C CYS A 92 31.33 -19.37 -3.56
N LEU A 93 32.43 -19.07 -2.87
CA LEU A 93 32.51 -17.99 -1.89
C LEU A 93 32.27 -16.61 -2.54
N LEU A 94 32.81 -16.37 -3.73
CA LEU A 94 32.58 -15.15 -4.50
C LEU A 94 31.13 -15.03 -4.97
N ILE A 95 30.53 -16.13 -5.40
CA ILE A 95 29.10 -16.14 -5.77
C ILE A 95 28.23 -15.84 -4.54
N LEU A 96 28.50 -16.50 -3.42
CA LEU A 96 27.82 -16.21 -2.15
C LEU A 96 28.01 -14.76 -1.71
N PHE A 97 29.20 -14.20 -1.83
CA PHE A 97 29.49 -12.80 -1.54
C PHE A 97 28.71 -11.84 -2.46
N VAL A 98 28.63 -12.11 -3.75
CA VAL A 98 27.86 -11.30 -4.71
C VAL A 98 26.36 -11.44 -4.50
N LEU A 99 25.86 -12.66 -4.28
CA LEU A 99 24.43 -12.90 -4.01
C LEU A 99 23.99 -12.26 -2.69
N SER A 100 24.91 -12.06 -1.77
CA SER A 100 24.68 -11.38 -0.51
C SER A 100 24.69 -9.85 -0.57
N GLY A 101 24.92 -9.29 -1.74
CA GLY A 101 25.11 -7.83 -1.89
C GLY A 101 26.38 -7.31 -1.20
N GLY A 102 27.43 -8.12 -1.09
CA GLY A 102 28.72 -7.73 -0.49
C GLY A 102 28.71 -7.69 1.03
N LYS A 103 27.73 -8.29 1.71
CA LYS A 103 27.68 -8.34 3.18
C LYS A 103 28.81 -9.20 3.73
N ASN A 104 29.44 -8.74 4.80
CA ASN A 104 30.46 -9.50 5.52
C ASN A 104 29.79 -10.62 6.37
N TYR A 105 29.59 -11.79 5.77
CA TYR A 105 28.94 -12.93 6.42
C TYR A 105 29.69 -13.42 7.66
N PHE A 106 31.01 -13.34 7.68
CA PHE A 106 31.79 -13.78 8.86
C PHE A 106 31.48 -12.92 10.07
N LYS A 107 31.32 -11.60 9.90
CA LYS A 107 30.90 -10.70 10.99
C LYS A 107 29.47 -11.00 11.42
N LEU A 108 28.55 -11.08 10.44
CA LEU A 108 27.15 -11.38 10.69
C LEU A 108 26.96 -12.75 11.34
N TYR A 109 27.66 -13.79 10.87
CA TYR A 109 27.63 -15.12 11.45
C TYR A 109 28.04 -15.08 12.92
N ARG A 110 29.13 -14.42 13.26
CA ARG A 110 29.61 -14.32 14.65
C ARG A 110 28.59 -13.62 15.57
N GLU A 111 27.94 -12.59 15.08
CA GLU A 111 26.90 -11.84 15.83
C GLU A 111 25.62 -12.66 16.03
N LEU A 112 25.23 -13.46 15.02
CA LEU A 112 24.01 -14.27 15.06
C LEU A 112 24.21 -15.69 15.62
N ASN A 113 25.47 -16.16 15.78
CA ASN A 113 25.75 -17.51 16.22
C ASN A 113 25.12 -17.84 17.58
N LYS A 114 25.09 -16.85 18.50
CA LYS A 114 24.42 -17.01 19.80
C LYS A 114 22.92 -17.37 19.65
N LEU A 115 22.22 -16.79 18.66
CA LEU A 115 20.81 -17.12 18.42
C LEU A 115 20.66 -18.52 17.84
N ILE A 116 21.56 -18.91 16.93
CA ILE A 116 21.58 -20.24 16.32
C ILE A 116 21.87 -21.29 17.39
N ASP A 117 22.91 -21.10 18.19
CA ASP A 117 23.30 -22.02 19.29
C ASP A 117 22.16 -22.13 20.32
N THR A 118 21.48 -21.02 20.64
CA THR A 118 20.35 -21.03 21.57
C THR A 118 19.19 -21.84 20.99
N TYR A 119 18.85 -21.61 19.73
CA TYR A 119 17.80 -22.36 19.04
C TYR A 119 18.10 -23.86 19.01
N ASP A 120 19.31 -24.22 18.59
CA ASP A 120 19.72 -25.62 18.50
C ASP A 120 19.75 -26.30 19.90
N THR A 121 20.24 -25.58 20.91
CA THR A 121 20.26 -26.09 22.28
C THR A 121 18.86 -26.39 22.80
N ILE A 122 17.91 -25.44 22.61
CA ILE A 122 16.54 -25.60 23.08
C ILE A 122 15.84 -26.72 22.28
N THR A 123 15.92 -26.71 20.96
CA THR A 123 15.17 -27.65 20.11
C THR A 123 15.68 -29.09 20.22
N ASN A 124 16.95 -29.30 20.64
CA ASN A 124 17.53 -30.62 20.77
C ASN A 124 17.52 -31.17 22.20
N ASN A 125 17.46 -30.32 23.25
CA ASN A 125 17.64 -30.74 24.62
C ASN A 125 16.45 -30.49 25.55
N TYR A 126 15.50 -29.64 25.16
CA TYR A 126 14.34 -29.40 25.99
C TYR A 126 13.44 -30.64 26.05
N TYR A 127 13.02 -31.04 27.25
CA TYR A 127 12.28 -32.29 27.47
C TYR A 127 10.82 -32.27 26.98
N GLY A 128 10.23 -31.09 26.86
CA GLY A 128 8.82 -30.92 26.42
C GLY A 128 8.68 -30.77 24.91
N GLN A 129 7.45 -30.63 24.45
CA GLN A 129 7.17 -30.31 23.06
C GLN A 129 7.45 -28.82 22.78
N ILE A 130 8.06 -28.54 21.66
CA ILE A 130 8.38 -27.18 21.19
C ILE A 130 7.78 -26.96 19.80
N ASP A 131 7.01 -25.90 19.65
CA ASP A 131 6.71 -25.36 18.32
C ASP A 131 7.89 -24.52 17.84
N LYS A 132 8.63 -25.08 16.88
CA LYS A 132 9.82 -24.45 16.31
C LYS A 132 9.49 -23.14 15.58
N LYS A 133 8.28 -23.04 14.98
CA LYS A 133 7.84 -21.83 14.29
C LYS A 133 7.57 -20.73 15.31
N GLU A 134 6.83 -21.02 16.36
CA GLU A 134 6.53 -20.07 17.43
C GLU A 134 7.80 -19.57 18.13
N LEU A 135 8.81 -20.45 18.31
CA LEU A 135 10.10 -20.07 18.89
C LEU A 135 10.83 -19.03 18.03
N VAL A 136 10.85 -19.20 16.70
CA VAL A 136 11.48 -18.27 15.77
C VAL A 136 10.68 -16.96 15.67
N ASP A 137 9.36 -17.05 15.64
CA ASP A 137 8.46 -15.88 15.60
C ASP A 137 8.64 -15.02 16.85
N SER A 138 8.71 -15.65 18.04
CA SER A 138 8.94 -14.99 19.32
C SER A 138 10.31 -14.30 19.38
N ALA A 139 11.37 -14.98 18.92
CA ALA A 139 12.71 -14.40 18.85
C ALA A 139 12.77 -13.19 17.89
N THR A 140 12.14 -13.30 16.73
CA THR A 140 12.06 -12.22 15.75
C THR A 140 11.27 -11.03 16.28
N SER A 141 10.13 -11.29 16.93
CA SER A 141 9.30 -10.27 17.57
C SER A 141 10.07 -9.54 18.68
N SER A 142 10.80 -10.28 19.52
CA SER A 142 11.62 -9.70 20.60
C SER A 142 12.76 -8.83 20.05
N MET A 143 13.42 -9.26 18.98
CA MET A 143 14.45 -8.49 18.28
C MET A 143 13.89 -7.15 17.77
N VAL A 144 12.72 -7.18 17.15
CA VAL A 144 12.08 -5.96 16.62
C VAL A 144 11.62 -5.05 17.76
N SER A 145 11.06 -5.61 18.83
CA SER A 145 10.60 -4.86 20.00
C SER A 145 11.73 -4.15 20.75
N SER A 146 12.96 -4.68 20.69
CA SER A 146 14.14 -4.07 21.33
C SER A 146 14.50 -2.68 20.77
N ILE A 147 13.95 -2.30 19.60
CA ILE A 147 14.12 -0.96 19.00
C ILE A 147 13.40 0.11 19.82
N ASN A 148 12.44 -0.25 20.68
CA ASN A 148 11.63 0.68 21.48
C ASN A 148 10.88 1.74 20.68
N ASP A 149 10.44 1.39 19.47
CA ASP A 149 9.56 2.20 18.62
C ASP A 149 8.17 1.54 18.54
N SER A 150 7.16 2.19 19.09
CA SER A 150 5.78 1.69 19.13
C SER A 150 5.15 1.43 17.75
N PHE A 151 5.75 1.97 16.69
CA PHE A 151 5.28 1.80 15.31
C PHE A 151 6.09 0.76 14.53
N THR A 152 7.16 0.22 15.14
CA THR A 152 8.00 -0.83 14.58
C THR A 152 7.60 -2.17 15.22
N ASN A 153 7.08 -3.09 14.42
CA ASN A 153 6.60 -4.39 14.91
C ASN A 153 6.81 -5.51 13.89
N TYR A 154 6.89 -6.73 14.42
CA TYR A 154 6.79 -7.98 13.69
C TYR A 154 5.33 -8.45 13.66
N THR A 155 4.93 -9.07 12.57
CA THR A 155 3.58 -9.61 12.38
C THR A 155 3.70 -10.98 11.73
N ASN A 156 3.08 -12.01 12.29
CA ASN A 156 3.07 -13.36 11.73
C ASN A 156 2.33 -13.40 10.37
N GLN A 157 2.33 -14.56 9.70
CA GLN A 157 1.77 -14.71 8.37
C GLN A 157 0.27 -14.40 8.30
N ASP A 158 -0.53 -14.88 9.26
CA ASP A 158 -1.98 -14.74 9.25
C ASP A 158 -2.40 -13.28 9.48
N ASP A 159 -1.80 -12.63 10.45
CA ASP A 159 -2.01 -11.22 10.73
C ASP A 159 -1.49 -10.32 9.59
N THR A 160 -0.40 -10.73 8.92
CA THR A 160 0.12 -10.05 7.72
C THR A 160 -0.89 -10.06 6.59
N ASN A 161 -1.52 -11.20 6.31
CA ASN A 161 -2.54 -11.31 5.27
C ASN A 161 -3.74 -10.40 5.57
N SER A 162 -4.20 -10.40 6.81
CA SER A 162 -5.30 -9.54 7.28
C SER A 162 -4.93 -8.05 7.16
N PHE A 163 -3.72 -7.68 7.55
CA PHE A 163 -3.23 -6.31 7.41
C PHE A 163 -3.15 -5.86 5.94
N ILE A 164 -2.64 -6.71 5.04
CA ILE A 164 -2.55 -6.40 3.60
C ILE A 164 -3.94 -6.23 2.98
N GLU A 165 -4.91 -7.07 3.32
CA GLU A 165 -6.30 -6.93 2.87
C GLU A 165 -6.90 -5.60 3.32
N ASN A 166 -6.76 -5.27 4.61
CA ASN A 166 -7.28 -4.03 5.18
C ASN A 166 -6.70 -2.78 4.51
N ILE A 167 -5.37 -2.74 4.30
CA ILE A 167 -4.73 -1.59 3.64
C ILE A 167 -5.09 -1.51 2.15
N LYS A 168 -5.22 -2.65 1.46
CA LYS A 168 -5.69 -2.65 0.06
C LYS A 168 -7.11 -2.11 -0.07
N GLY A 169 -7.92 -2.19 0.99
CA GLY A 169 -9.32 -1.80 0.97
C GLY A 169 -10.19 -2.75 0.14
N LYS A 170 -9.73 -4.00 -0.02
CA LYS A 170 -10.41 -5.01 -0.82
C LYS A 170 -10.40 -6.35 -0.10
N TYR A 171 -11.49 -7.07 -0.22
CA TYR A 171 -11.59 -8.43 0.32
C TYR A 171 -12.39 -9.34 -0.60
N LYS A 172 -12.18 -10.65 -0.48
CA LYS A 172 -12.95 -11.64 -1.21
C LYS A 172 -14.22 -11.97 -0.43
N GLY A 173 -15.37 -11.50 -0.92
CA GLY A 173 -16.63 -11.62 -0.20
C GLY A 173 -17.86 -11.48 -1.09
N ILE A 174 -18.97 -11.12 -0.48
CA ILE A 174 -20.26 -10.89 -1.15
C ILE A 174 -20.66 -9.41 -1.22
N GLY A 175 -20.04 -8.54 -0.40
CA GLY A 175 -20.33 -7.10 -0.35
C GLY A 175 -21.60 -6.77 0.42
N ALA A 176 -21.72 -7.31 1.62
CA ALA A 176 -22.74 -7.00 2.59
C ALA A 176 -22.16 -7.00 4.02
N THR A 177 -22.64 -6.11 4.87
CA THR A 177 -22.35 -6.10 6.28
C THR A 177 -23.45 -6.81 7.06
N VAL A 178 -23.05 -7.68 7.97
CA VAL A 178 -23.95 -8.46 8.83
C VAL A 178 -23.69 -8.05 10.29
N ALA A 179 -24.73 -7.83 11.05
CA ALA A 179 -24.67 -7.61 12.50
C ALA A 179 -25.51 -8.68 13.22
N THR A 180 -25.13 -8.98 14.46
CA THR A 180 -25.90 -9.86 15.32
C THR A 180 -26.79 -8.99 16.21
N ASP A 181 -28.10 -9.21 16.20
CA ASP A 181 -29.07 -8.48 17.02
C ASP A 181 -29.15 -9.03 18.45
N LYS A 182 -30.02 -8.41 19.27
CA LYS A 182 -30.24 -8.82 20.67
C LYS A 182 -30.84 -10.23 20.82
N ASP A 183 -31.51 -10.72 19.78
CA ASP A 183 -32.13 -12.03 19.73
C ASP A 183 -31.21 -13.08 19.10
N ASN A 184 -29.92 -12.76 18.94
CA ASN A 184 -28.89 -13.59 18.27
C ASN A 184 -29.21 -13.92 16.80
N ASN A 185 -29.98 -13.07 16.11
CA ASN A 185 -30.17 -13.20 14.67
C ASN A 185 -29.06 -12.43 13.93
N ASN A 186 -28.58 -13.01 12.85
CA ASN A 186 -27.63 -12.36 11.97
C ASN A 186 -28.35 -11.61 10.87
N ILE A 187 -28.42 -10.29 10.99
CA ILE A 187 -29.18 -9.39 10.12
C ILE A 187 -28.24 -8.69 9.14
N VAL A 188 -28.60 -8.63 7.87
CA VAL A 188 -27.93 -7.80 6.87
C VAL A 188 -28.27 -6.33 7.17
N VAL A 189 -27.26 -5.55 7.58
CA VAL A 189 -27.43 -4.12 7.95
C VAL A 189 -27.04 -3.19 6.82
N GLU A 190 -26.17 -3.64 5.89
CA GLU A 190 -25.73 -2.84 4.75
C GLU A 190 -25.42 -3.73 3.55
N ILE A 191 -25.65 -3.22 2.35
CA ILE A 191 -25.28 -3.87 1.09
C ILE A 191 -24.52 -2.84 0.24
N PHE A 192 -23.32 -3.19 -0.16
CA PHE A 192 -22.46 -2.30 -0.93
C PHE A 192 -22.98 -2.14 -2.36
N ASP A 193 -22.87 -0.94 -2.89
CA ASP A 193 -23.21 -0.67 -4.29
C ASP A 193 -22.34 -1.51 -5.23
N ASP A 194 -22.93 -1.91 -6.35
CA ASP A 194 -22.30 -2.73 -7.38
C ASP A 194 -21.84 -4.13 -6.91
N SER A 195 -22.15 -4.53 -5.66
CA SER A 195 -21.73 -5.80 -5.05
C SER A 195 -22.47 -7.02 -5.60
N PRO A 196 -21.87 -8.23 -5.50
CA PRO A 196 -22.55 -9.48 -5.79
C PRO A 196 -23.82 -9.72 -4.98
N ALA A 197 -23.82 -9.30 -3.69
CA ALA A 197 -25.01 -9.39 -2.84
C ALA A 197 -26.18 -8.58 -3.38
N LYS A 198 -25.91 -7.35 -3.82
CA LYS A 198 -26.93 -6.46 -4.41
C LYS A 198 -27.47 -7.03 -5.71
N LYS A 199 -26.58 -7.50 -6.59
CA LYS A 199 -26.95 -8.10 -7.89
C LYS A 199 -27.77 -9.40 -7.71
N ALA A 200 -27.49 -10.16 -6.65
CA ALA A 200 -28.21 -11.39 -6.35
C ALA A 200 -29.55 -11.17 -5.62
N GLY A 201 -29.89 -9.93 -5.26
CA GLY A 201 -31.15 -9.59 -4.61
C GLY A 201 -31.19 -9.80 -3.10
N LEU A 202 -30.02 -9.88 -2.41
CA LEU A 202 -29.96 -9.76 -0.97
C LEU A 202 -30.45 -8.36 -0.56
N LYS A 203 -31.15 -8.23 0.56
CA LYS A 203 -31.70 -6.95 1.02
C LYS A 203 -31.30 -6.68 2.47
N VAL A 204 -31.25 -5.40 2.82
CA VAL A 204 -31.13 -4.97 4.21
C VAL A 204 -32.34 -5.51 5.01
N ASN A 205 -32.10 -5.91 6.24
CA ASN A 205 -33.02 -6.60 7.16
C ASN A 205 -33.29 -8.08 6.79
N ASP A 206 -32.60 -8.68 5.82
CA ASP A 206 -32.61 -10.14 5.66
C ASP A 206 -31.89 -10.79 6.86
N ILE A 207 -32.52 -11.81 7.46
CA ILE A 207 -31.90 -12.62 8.51
C ILE A 207 -31.25 -13.85 7.87
N ILE A 208 -29.95 -14.03 8.06
CA ILE A 208 -29.19 -15.16 7.52
C ILE A 208 -29.43 -16.39 8.38
N LEU A 209 -30.04 -17.42 7.80
CA LEU A 209 -30.33 -18.69 8.49
C LEU A 209 -29.26 -19.75 8.21
N LYS A 210 -28.88 -19.92 6.93
CA LYS A 210 -27.89 -20.93 6.50
C LYS A 210 -27.04 -20.41 5.36
N ILE A 211 -25.80 -20.89 5.27
CA ILE A 211 -24.90 -20.71 4.12
C ILE A 211 -24.35 -22.08 3.75
N ASN A 212 -24.51 -22.50 2.48
CA ASN A 212 -24.13 -23.83 1.98
C ASN A 212 -24.64 -24.99 2.90
N ASN A 213 -25.90 -24.93 3.31
CA ASN A 213 -26.54 -25.85 4.24
C ASN A 213 -26.03 -25.82 5.70
N LYS A 214 -24.97 -25.09 6.02
CA LYS A 214 -24.49 -24.89 7.40
C LYS A 214 -25.36 -23.83 8.09
N SER A 215 -25.91 -24.17 9.28
CA SER A 215 -26.70 -23.24 10.09
C SER A 215 -25.82 -22.22 10.77
N PHE A 216 -26.29 -20.96 10.79
CA PHE A 216 -25.67 -19.84 11.50
C PHE A 216 -26.56 -19.28 12.62
N LYS A 217 -27.57 -20.06 13.03
CA LYS A 217 -28.36 -19.75 14.20
C LYS A 217 -27.45 -19.78 15.45
N ASN A 218 -27.54 -18.77 16.30
CA ASN A 218 -26.71 -18.59 17.51
C ASN A 218 -25.18 -18.52 17.22
N LYS A 219 -24.80 -18.12 16.00
CA LYS A 219 -23.43 -17.78 15.62
C LYS A 219 -23.28 -16.27 15.51
N THR A 220 -22.07 -15.77 15.68
CA THR A 220 -21.79 -14.34 15.55
C THR A 220 -21.69 -13.90 14.08
N SER A 221 -21.82 -12.60 13.83
CA SER A 221 -21.55 -12.03 12.50
C SER A 221 -20.11 -12.27 12.04
N SER A 222 -19.16 -12.36 12.99
CA SER A 222 -17.76 -12.75 12.70
C SER A 222 -17.68 -14.18 12.17
N ASP A 223 -18.39 -15.13 12.78
CA ASP A 223 -18.43 -16.53 12.29
C ASP A 223 -18.92 -16.61 10.83
N ILE A 224 -19.89 -15.75 10.46
CA ILE A 224 -20.38 -15.66 9.09
C ILE A 224 -19.32 -15.07 8.16
N ALA A 225 -18.68 -13.99 8.57
CA ALA A 225 -17.64 -13.33 7.77
C ALA A 225 -16.48 -14.30 7.49
N ASP A 226 -16.00 -15.01 8.53
CA ASP A 226 -14.93 -16.00 8.42
C ASP A 226 -15.32 -17.17 7.52
N TYR A 227 -16.55 -17.67 7.65
CA TYR A 227 -17.03 -18.74 6.79
C TYR A 227 -17.16 -18.29 5.33
N VAL A 228 -17.70 -17.10 5.09
CA VAL A 228 -17.79 -16.51 3.75
C VAL A 228 -16.38 -16.31 3.17
N LYS A 229 -15.45 -15.77 3.95
CA LYS A 229 -14.07 -15.52 3.52
C LYS A 229 -13.33 -16.81 3.16
N ASN A 230 -13.43 -17.85 4.01
CA ASN A 230 -12.64 -19.07 3.90
C ASN A 230 -13.37 -20.22 3.16
N SER A 231 -14.58 -20.01 2.65
CA SER A 231 -15.31 -21.05 1.93
C SER A 231 -14.50 -21.57 0.73
N PRO A 232 -14.40 -22.88 0.51
CA PRO A 232 -13.70 -23.46 -0.64
C PRO A 232 -14.42 -23.17 -1.97
N THR A 233 -15.73 -22.89 -1.93
CA THR A 233 -16.55 -22.65 -3.12
C THR A 233 -16.65 -21.15 -3.43
N SER A 234 -16.59 -20.78 -4.70
CA SER A 234 -16.80 -19.40 -5.13
C SER A 234 -18.29 -18.98 -5.09
N LYS A 235 -19.22 -19.94 -5.19
CA LYS A 235 -20.66 -19.71 -5.10
C LYS A 235 -21.16 -20.12 -3.72
N LEU A 236 -21.94 -19.25 -3.09
CA LEU A 236 -22.55 -19.46 -1.78
C LEU A 236 -24.07 -19.50 -1.95
N ASN A 237 -24.68 -20.55 -1.44
CA ASN A 237 -26.15 -20.66 -1.36
C ASN A 237 -26.57 -20.18 0.03
N ILE A 238 -27.21 -19.03 0.07
CA ILE A 238 -27.60 -18.38 1.34
C ILE A 238 -29.12 -18.51 1.48
N LEU A 239 -29.55 -19.05 2.61
CA LEU A 239 -30.95 -19.08 3.02
C LEU A 239 -31.19 -17.91 3.97
N VAL A 240 -32.05 -17.00 3.58
CA VAL A 240 -32.43 -15.85 4.40
C VAL A 240 -33.93 -15.91 4.76
N LYS A 241 -34.28 -15.30 5.88
CA LYS A 241 -35.67 -14.99 6.26
C LYS A 241 -35.96 -13.54 5.97
N ARG A 242 -36.95 -13.26 5.11
CA ARG A 242 -37.42 -11.93 4.71
C ARG A 242 -38.94 -11.89 4.86
N ASN A 243 -39.47 -10.98 5.66
CA ASN A 243 -40.93 -10.87 5.90
C ASN A 243 -41.57 -12.24 6.26
N ASN A 244 -40.94 -12.97 7.18
CA ASN A 244 -41.33 -14.31 7.62
C ASN A 244 -41.32 -15.42 6.53
N LYS A 245 -40.78 -15.16 5.34
CA LYS A 245 -40.61 -16.15 4.27
C LYS A 245 -39.14 -16.52 4.11
N GLU A 246 -38.87 -17.79 3.89
CA GLU A 246 -37.53 -18.27 3.56
C GLU A 246 -37.25 -18.09 2.07
N ILE A 247 -36.14 -17.47 1.75
CA ILE A 247 -35.68 -17.19 0.38
C ILE A 247 -34.28 -17.75 0.20
N LYS A 248 -34.08 -18.53 -0.84
CA LYS A 248 -32.76 -19.02 -1.26
C LYS A 248 -32.13 -18.04 -2.24
N ILE A 249 -30.90 -17.58 -1.97
CA ILE A 249 -30.15 -16.64 -2.80
C ILE A 249 -28.80 -17.29 -3.08
N THR A 250 -28.40 -17.35 -4.35
CA THR A 250 -27.07 -17.82 -4.74
C THR A 250 -26.21 -16.61 -5.07
N ILE A 251 -25.10 -16.42 -4.35
CA ILE A 251 -24.20 -15.30 -4.51
C ILE A 251 -22.81 -15.82 -4.86
N LYS A 252 -22.19 -15.27 -5.90
CA LYS A 252 -20.79 -15.53 -6.23
C LYS A 252 -19.90 -14.59 -5.45
N ARG A 253 -18.89 -15.13 -4.74
CA ARG A 253 -17.88 -14.30 -4.10
C ARG A 253 -16.96 -13.68 -5.14
N GLU A 254 -16.72 -12.41 -5.00
CA GLU A 254 -15.82 -11.63 -5.86
C GLU A 254 -14.88 -10.78 -4.98
N GLU A 255 -13.92 -10.11 -5.60
CA GLU A 255 -13.14 -9.08 -4.92
C GLU A 255 -14.03 -7.84 -4.76
N ILE A 256 -14.22 -7.43 -3.52
CA ILE A 256 -15.12 -6.33 -3.14
C ILE A 256 -14.30 -5.14 -2.68
N ASP A 257 -14.57 -3.97 -3.26
CA ASP A 257 -14.06 -2.69 -2.77
C ASP A 257 -14.78 -2.32 -1.47
N ILE A 258 -14.01 -2.13 -0.38
CA ILE A 258 -14.57 -1.67 0.91
C ILE A 258 -14.93 -0.19 0.79
N PRO A 259 -16.17 0.23 1.10
CA PRO A 259 -16.50 1.65 1.11
C PRO A 259 -15.67 2.39 2.16
N THR A 260 -14.78 3.27 1.72
CA THR A 260 -13.93 4.09 2.60
C THR A 260 -14.30 5.57 2.54
N VAL A 261 -15.19 5.94 1.62
CA VAL A 261 -15.62 7.31 1.40
C VAL A 261 -17.14 7.36 1.28
N THR A 262 -17.76 8.18 2.11
CA THR A 262 -19.19 8.51 2.01
C THR A 262 -19.36 10.00 1.86
N GLY A 263 -20.48 10.46 1.30
CA GLY A 263 -20.72 11.89 1.17
C GLY A 263 -22.19 12.23 1.02
N LYS A 264 -22.52 13.46 1.40
CA LYS A 264 -23.85 14.04 1.31
C LYS A 264 -23.74 15.54 1.07
N ILE A 265 -24.86 16.17 0.68
CA ILE A 265 -25.00 17.61 0.65
C ILE A 265 -25.71 18.06 1.93
N ILE A 266 -25.25 19.17 2.48
CA ILE A 266 -25.90 19.92 3.56
C ILE A 266 -26.35 21.24 2.93
N GLU A 267 -27.64 21.49 2.97
CA GLU A 267 -28.24 22.74 2.48
C GLU A 267 -28.58 23.64 3.66
N GLN A 268 -28.01 24.83 3.68
CA GLN A 268 -28.28 25.85 4.70
C GLN A 268 -28.07 27.25 4.10
N ASP A 269 -28.95 28.20 4.41
CA ASP A 269 -28.90 29.60 3.96
C ASP A 269 -28.77 29.75 2.44
N ASN A 270 -29.50 28.93 1.68
CA ASN A 270 -29.45 28.83 0.22
C ASN A 270 -28.05 28.45 -0.33
N LYS A 271 -27.19 27.88 0.48
CA LYS A 271 -25.86 27.35 0.12
C LYS A 271 -25.84 25.84 0.19
N LYS A 272 -25.08 25.22 -0.70
CA LYS A 272 -24.87 23.79 -0.75
C LYS A 272 -23.46 23.45 -0.30
N ILE A 273 -23.33 22.81 0.84
CA ILE A 273 -22.06 22.41 1.39
C ILE A 273 -21.89 20.90 1.19
N GLY A 274 -20.86 20.51 0.44
CA GLY A 274 -20.47 19.12 0.30
C GLY A 274 -19.89 18.61 1.61
N TYR A 275 -20.29 17.42 2.03
CA TYR A 275 -19.69 16.70 3.16
C TYR A 275 -19.15 15.37 2.65
N ILE A 276 -17.87 15.09 2.92
CA ILE A 276 -17.22 13.82 2.63
C ILE A 276 -16.56 13.29 3.90
N ASN A 277 -16.94 12.08 4.30
CA ASN A 277 -16.23 11.34 5.34
C ASN A 277 -15.25 10.34 4.70
N ILE A 278 -14.04 10.28 5.24
CA ILE A 278 -13.00 9.29 4.88
C ILE A 278 -12.72 8.46 6.12
N SER A 279 -13.06 7.17 6.11
CA SER A 279 -12.84 6.26 7.24
C SER A 279 -11.40 5.75 7.35
N ILE A 280 -10.72 5.57 6.20
CA ILE A 280 -9.33 5.11 6.13
C ILE A 280 -8.74 5.43 4.75
N PHE A 281 -7.41 5.64 4.65
CA PHE A 281 -6.70 5.88 3.39
C PHE A 281 -6.15 4.58 2.80
N THR A 282 -6.98 3.81 2.10
CA THR A 282 -6.60 2.58 1.39
C THR A 282 -6.16 2.87 -0.06
N SER A 283 -5.73 1.84 -0.78
CA SER A 283 -5.33 1.98 -2.20
C SER A 283 -6.47 2.40 -3.13
N ILE A 284 -7.72 2.22 -2.71
CA ILE A 284 -8.92 2.55 -3.51
C ILE A 284 -9.58 3.86 -3.09
N THR A 285 -9.19 4.44 -1.96
CA THR A 285 -9.84 5.63 -1.38
C THR A 285 -9.75 6.85 -2.30
N THR A 286 -8.63 7.05 -3.00
CA THR A 286 -8.50 8.14 -4.00
C THR A 286 -9.59 8.04 -5.07
N LYS A 287 -9.83 6.84 -5.60
CA LYS A 287 -10.86 6.62 -6.63
C LYS A 287 -12.27 6.90 -6.08
N GLN A 288 -12.56 6.42 -4.88
CA GLN A 288 -13.85 6.64 -4.23
C GLN A 288 -14.06 8.12 -3.90
N PHE A 289 -13.03 8.80 -3.41
CA PHE A 289 -13.06 10.22 -3.10
C PHE A 289 -13.33 11.07 -4.35
N LYS A 290 -12.60 10.84 -5.43
CA LYS A 290 -12.82 11.52 -6.72
C LYS A 290 -14.25 11.32 -7.23
N LYS A 291 -14.77 10.08 -7.18
CA LYS A 291 -16.14 9.77 -7.59
C LYS A 291 -17.17 10.52 -6.73
N GLN A 292 -16.94 10.59 -5.42
CA GLN A 292 -17.85 11.27 -4.51
C GLN A 292 -17.76 12.79 -4.65
N LEU A 293 -16.55 13.34 -4.77
CA LEU A 293 -16.34 14.77 -4.99
C LEU A 293 -16.99 15.23 -6.28
N ALA A 294 -16.80 14.53 -7.38
CA ALA A 294 -17.45 14.85 -8.66
C ALA A 294 -18.98 14.89 -8.54
N LYS A 295 -19.60 13.91 -7.86
CA LYS A 295 -21.06 13.91 -7.61
C LYS A 295 -21.55 15.13 -6.82
N LEU A 296 -20.73 15.66 -5.92
CA LEU A 296 -21.06 16.84 -5.14
C LEU A 296 -20.85 18.10 -6.00
N GLU A 297 -19.75 18.18 -6.74
CA GLU A 297 -19.42 19.29 -7.64
C GLU A 297 -20.43 19.39 -8.79
N ASP A 298 -20.94 18.28 -9.34
CA ASP A 298 -22.04 18.24 -10.32
C ASP A 298 -23.36 18.87 -9.80
N LYS A 299 -23.49 18.98 -8.48
CA LYS A 299 -24.62 19.64 -7.82
C LYS A 299 -24.31 21.06 -7.39
N GLU A 300 -23.18 21.60 -7.85
CA GLU A 300 -22.76 23.00 -7.63
C GLU A 300 -22.62 23.35 -6.15
N ILE A 301 -21.74 22.61 -5.43
CA ILE A 301 -21.44 22.92 -4.02
C ILE A 301 -20.68 24.25 -3.89
N ASP A 302 -21.04 25.07 -2.91
CA ASP A 302 -20.38 26.34 -2.59
C ASP A 302 -19.13 26.14 -1.70
N GLY A 303 -19.07 25.05 -0.92
CA GLY A 303 -17.97 24.72 -0.01
C GLY A 303 -17.90 23.23 0.31
N LEU A 304 -16.82 22.80 0.99
CA LEU A 304 -16.58 21.38 1.27
C LEU A 304 -16.15 21.17 2.72
N ILE A 305 -16.73 20.18 3.37
CA ILE A 305 -16.29 19.65 4.67
C ILE A 305 -15.73 18.24 4.44
N ILE A 306 -14.49 17.99 4.88
CA ILE A 306 -13.86 16.68 4.87
C ILE A 306 -13.74 16.19 6.31
N ASP A 307 -14.39 15.08 6.64
CA ASP A 307 -14.37 14.50 7.97
C ASP A 307 -13.41 13.31 8.02
N VAL A 308 -12.36 13.43 8.81
CA VAL A 308 -11.38 12.38 9.09
C VAL A 308 -11.33 12.01 10.57
N ARG A 309 -12.41 12.25 11.30
CA ARG A 309 -12.54 11.75 12.68
C ARG A 309 -12.47 10.23 12.68
N ASP A 310 -11.81 9.66 13.69
CA ASP A 310 -11.59 8.23 13.89
C ASP A 310 -10.83 7.52 12.76
N ASN A 311 -10.20 8.29 11.87
CA ASN A 311 -9.39 7.78 10.77
C ASN A 311 -7.91 7.70 11.16
N SER A 312 -7.40 6.50 11.38
CA SER A 312 -6.01 6.24 11.78
C SER A 312 -4.95 6.47 10.69
N GLY A 313 -5.38 6.90 9.48
CA GLY A 313 -4.50 7.16 8.36
C GLY A 313 -4.53 6.09 7.27
N GLY A 314 -3.37 5.74 6.72
CA GLY A 314 -3.21 4.76 5.65
C GLY A 314 -2.08 5.13 4.69
N TYR A 315 -2.26 4.92 3.39
CA TYR A 315 -1.23 5.16 2.39
C TYR A 315 -0.90 6.65 2.18
N LEU A 316 0.41 6.95 2.17
CA LEU A 316 0.91 8.29 1.83
C LEU A 316 0.55 8.71 0.41
N SER A 317 0.63 7.79 -0.56
CA SER A 317 0.22 8.08 -1.95
C SER A 317 -1.24 8.52 -2.02
N THR A 318 -2.12 7.86 -1.28
CA THR A 318 -3.56 8.18 -1.29
C THR A 318 -3.83 9.59 -0.74
N VAL A 319 -3.21 9.97 0.37
CA VAL A 319 -3.40 11.33 0.91
C VAL A 319 -2.73 12.38 0.03
N THR A 320 -1.59 12.06 -0.61
CA THR A 320 -0.95 12.93 -1.60
C THR A 320 -1.91 13.22 -2.76
N ASP A 321 -2.48 12.16 -3.35
CA ASP A 321 -3.43 12.28 -4.47
C ASP A 321 -4.67 13.09 -4.09
N ILE A 322 -5.24 12.87 -2.90
CA ILE A 322 -6.43 13.60 -2.44
C ILE A 322 -6.11 15.07 -2.16
N SER A 323 -4.98 15.36 -1.49
CA SER A 323 -4.54 16.73 -1.24
C SER A 323 -4.28 17.51 -2.54
N SER A 324 -3.74 16.83 -3.56
CA SER A 324 -3.47 17.40 -4.89
C SER A 324 -4.71 17.81 -5.66
N LEU A 325 -5.90 17.34 -5.27
CA LEU A 325 -7.17 17.80 -5.88
C LEU A 325 -7.49 19.26 -5.54
N PHE A 326 -6.94 19.78 -4.46
CA PHE A 326 -7.28 21.08 -3.90
C PHE A 326 -6.16 22.11 -4.06
N LEU A 327 -4.91 21.67 -3.96
CA LEU A 327 -3.75 22.55 -3.93
C LEU A 327 -3.39 23.07 -5.34
N LYS A 328 -2.77 24.24 -5.40
CA LYS A 328 -2.18 24.76 -6.63
C LYS A 328 -0.85 24.06 -6.89
N LYS A 329 -0.53 23.81 -8.16
CA LYS A 329 0.73 23.21 -8.58
C LYS A 329 1.93 23.88 -7.92
N GLY A 330 2.81 23.08 -7.34
CA GLY A 330 4.01 23.51 -6.64
C GLY A 330 3.82 23.79 -5.14
N GLN A 331 2.59 23.87 -4.62
CA GLN A 331 2.35 23.95 -3.19
C GLN A 331 2.80 22.67 -2.48
N ILE A 332 3.32 22.81 -1.27
CA ILE A 332 3.82 21.68 -0.48
C ILE A 332 2.65 20.98 0.19
N ILE A 333 2.58 19.65 0.03
CA ILE A 333 1.57 18.81 0.71
C ILE A 333 2.10 18.41 2.10
N TYR A 334 3.33 17.92 2.16
CA TYR A 334 4.09 17.60 3.38
C TYR A 334 5.58 17.51 3.04
N GLN A 335 6.43 17.28 4.07
CA GLN A 335 7.85 17.05 3.86
C GLN A 335 8.27 15.74 4.53
N LEU A 336 9.25 15.04 3.96
CA LEU A 336 9.87 13.84 4.50
C LEU A 336 11.27 14.18 5.01
N SER A 337 11.58 13.79 6.24
CA SER A 337 12.90 13.98 6.83
C SER A 337 13.52 12.63 7.13
N SER A 338 14.63 12.35 6.46
CA SER A 338 15.43 11.13 6.61
C SER A 338 16.88 11.46 6.98
N LYS A 339 17.73 10.43 7.07
CA LYS A 339 19.18 10.61 7.26
C LYS A 339 19.86 11.35 6.09
N SER A 340 19.26 11.33 4.90
CA SER A 340 19.78 11.98 3.69
C SER A 340 19.33 13.44 3.53
N GLY A 341 18.46 13.95 4.41
CA GLY A 341 17.97 15.32 4.36
C GLY A 341 16.45 15.42 4.37
N VAL A 342 15.92 16.55 3.91
CA VAL A 342 14.49 16.85 3.86
C VAL A 342 14.04 16.96 2.41
N GLU A 343 13.08 16.15 2.04
CA GLU A 343 12.39 16.15 0.75
C GLU A 343 11.02 16.83 0.89
N LYS A 344 10.69 17.76 -0.02
CA LYS A 344 9.39 18.44 -0.05
C LYS A 344 8.47 17.78 -1.08
N ILE A 345 7.42 17.15 -0.61
CA ILE A 345 6.39 16.56 -1.48
C ILE A 345 5.41 17.67 -1.86
N LYS A 346 5.38 17.97 -3.15
CA LYS A 346 4.60 19.07 -3.72
C LYS A 346 3.50 18.54 -4.62
N ASP A 347 2.44 19.31 -4.76
CA ASP A 347 1.47 19.07 -5.81
C ASP A 347 2.10 19.26 -7.20
N ASN A 348 1.90 18.28 -8.08
CA ASN A 348 2.39 18.29 -9.45
C ASN A 348 1.25 18.31 -10.48
N THR A 349 -0.01 18.39 -10.04
CA THR A 349 -1.19 18.37 -10.89
C THR A 349 -1.50 19.77 -11.42
N LYS A 350 -2.48 19.84 -12.32
CA LYS A 350 -3.08 21.10 -12.76
C LYS A 350 -4.45 21.32 -12.11
N GLU A 351 -4.95 20.34 -11.38
CA GLU A 351 -6.21 20.45 -10.67
C GLU A 351 -6.03 21.36 -9.45
N SER A 352 -7.01 22.18 -9.19
CA SER A 352 -7.09 22.98 -7.95
C SER A 352 -8.54 23.40 -7.74
N ARG A 353 -8.88 23.71 -6.50
CA ARG A 353 -10.20 24.25 -6.12
C ARG A 353 -10.02 25.59 -5.41
N SER A 354 -11.07 26.38 -5.35
CA SER A 354 -11.05 27.70 -4.71
C SER A 354 -12.16 27.94 -3.71
N TYR A 355 -13.13 27.02 -3.59
CA TYR A 355 -14.20 27.13 -2.61
C TYR A 355 -13.67 26.86 -1.19
N PRO A 356 -14.29 27.42 -0.13
CA PRO A 356 -13.83 27.22 1.23
C PRO A 356 -13.89 25.74 1.66
N ILE A 357 -12.86 25.29 2.38
CA ILE A 357 -12.73 23.91 2.86
C ILE A 357 -12.51 23.90 4.37
N ALA A 358 -13.27 23.05 5.06
CA ALA A 358 -13.07 22.70 6.45
C ALA A 358 -12.72 21.21 6.59
N VAL A 359 -11.79 20.87 7.49
CA VAL A 359 -11.46 19.48 7.84
C VAL A 359 -11.81 19.24 9.31
N ILE A 360 -12.60 18.21 9.58
CA ILE A 360 -12.94 17.82 10.97
C ILE A 360 -11.98 16.73 11.42
N ILE A 361 -11.33 16.94 12.57
CA ILE A 361 -10.40 16.01 13.19
C ILE A 361 -10.75 15.72 14.64
N ASN A 362 -10.30 14.56 15.13
CA ASN A 362 -10.37 14.23 16.56
C ASN A 362 -9.06 13.55 17.02
N LYS A 363 -9.00 13.17 18.31
CA LYS A 363 -7.83 12.49 18.92
C LYS A 363 -7.41 11.19 18.23
N ASN A 364 -8.28 10.58 17.44
CA ASN A 364 -8.04 9.34 16.70
C ASN A 364 -7.63 9.60 15.22
N SER A 365 -7.73 10.86 14.76
CA SER A 365 -7.21 11.25 13.43
C SER A 365 -5.69 11.20 13.43
N ALA A 366 -5.09 10.30 12.64
CA ALA A 366 -3.65 10.05 12.70
C ALA A 366 -2.99 9.95 11.31
N SER A 367 -1.66 10.19 11.24
CA SER A 367 -0.83 9.92 10.05
C SER A 367 -1.36 10.62 8.78
N ALA A 368 -1.87 9.88 7.76
CA ALA A 368 -2.42 10.44 6.52
C ALA A 368 -3.54 11.46 6.79
N SER A 369 -4.39 11.25 7.80
CA SER A 369 -5.41 12.22 8.21
C SER A 369 -4.80 13.54 8.68
N GLU A 370 -3.67 13.47 9.40
CA GLU A 370 -2.94 14.63 9.87
C GLU A 370 -2.21 15.36 8.73
N ILE A 371 -1.73 14.60 7.73
CA ILE A 371 -1.14 15.17 6.50
C ILE A 371 -2.22 15.94 5.72
N LEU A 372 -3.41 15.36 5.51
CA LEU A 372 -4.51 16.05 4.86
C LEU A 372 -4.87 17.33 5.60
N ALA A 373 -5.12 17.25 6.92
CA ALA A 373 -5.48 18.40 7.74
C ALA A 373 -4.40 19.49 7.68
N SER A 374 -3.11 19.13 7.84
CA SER A 374 -2.04 20.12 7.79
C SER A 374 -1.86 20.73 6.39
N SER A 375 -2.03 19.96 5.31
CA SER A 375 -1.95 20.47 3.94
C SER A 375 -3.08 21.46 3.63
N ILE A 376 -4.30 21.15 4.05
CA ILE A 376 -5.43 22.06 3.91
C ILE A 376 -5.23 23.32 4.77
N LYS A 377 -4.78 23.19 6.02
CA LYS A 377 -4.52 24.33 6.89
C LYS A 377 -3.40 25.24 6.37
N GLU A 378 -2.24 24.66 6.04
CA GLU A 378 -1.03 25.44 5.82
C GLU A 378 -0.81 25.82 4.35
N SER A 379 -1.25 25.01 3.40
CA SER A 379 -1.06 25.27 1.96
C SER A 379 -2.33 25.80 1.29
N TYR A 380 -3.47 25.17 1.52
CA TYR A 380 -4.76 25.62 0.98
C TYR A 380 -5.33 26.85 1.70
N LYS A 381 -5.05 27.00 2.99
CA LYS A 381 -5.59 28.05 3.89
C LYS A 381 -7.05 27.79 4.31
N GLY A 382 -7.47 26.53 4.38
CA GLY A 382 -8.75 26.11 4.92
C GLY A 382 -8.74 25.96 6.44
N HIS A 383 -9.88 25.61 6.97
CA HIS A 383 -10.12 25.51 8.42
C HIS A 383 -9.97 24.09 8.94
N ILE A 384 -9.54 23.96 10.18
CA ILE A 384 -9.48 22.68 10.90
C ILE A 384 -10.32 22.80 12.16
N ILE A 385 -11.32 21.94 12.28
CA ILE A 385 -12.30 21.96 13.35
C ILE A 385 -12.19 20.71 14.22
N GLY A 386 -12.38 20.81 15.49
CA GLY A 386 -12.38 19.71 16.42
C GLY A 386 -11.33 19.83 17.52
N VAL A 387 -10.70 18.72 17.88
CA VAL A 387 -9.65 18.67 18.91
C VAL A 387 -8.31 18.27 18.29
N ASN A 388 -7.21 18.41 19.06
CA ASN A 388 -5.90 17.99 18.58
C ASN A 388 -5.92 16.55 18.08
N SER A 389 -5.29 16.31 16.94
CA SER A 389 -5.14 14.98 16.38
C SER A 389 -4.14 14.12 17.17
N TYR A 390 -3.98 12.86 16.79
CA TYR A 390 -3.18 11.84 17.50
C TYR A 390 -1.71 12.20 17.67
N GLY A 391 -1.06 12.77 16.65
CA GLY A 391 0.35 13.08 16.68
C GLY A 391 1.24 11.94 16.22
N LYS A 392 0.93 11.27 15.11
CA LYS A 392 1.79 10.26 14.48
C LYS A 392 2.68 10.91 13.41
N GLY A 393 3.84 11.40 13.81
CA GLY A 393 4.79 12.13 12.97
C GLY A 393 5.87 11.25 12.31
N THR A 394 5.65 9.94 12.13
CA THR A 394 6.61 8.98 11.57
C THR A 394 6.03 8.21 10.40
N VAL A 395 6.90 7.84 9.45
CA VAL A 395 6.58 7.04 8.26
C VAL A 395 7.15 5.64 8.43
N GLN A 396 6.32 4.63 8.23
CA GLN A 396 6.73 3.24 8.27
C GLN A 396 6.82 2.65 6.87
N LYS A 397 7.75 1.70 6.72
CA LYS A 397 7.85 0.79 5.58
C LYS A 397 7.57 -0.62 6.07
N THR A 398 6.94 -1.40 5.22
CA THR A 398 6.74 -2.84 5.45
C THR A 398 7.69 -3.66 4.60
N LYS A 399 8.16 -4.77 5.13
CA LYS A 399 8.92 -5.79 4.39
C LYS A 399 8.37 -7.16 4.73
N GLN A 400 7.79 -7.83 3.75
CA GLN A 400 7.38 -9.22 3.89
C GLN A 400 8.62 -10.12 3.88
N LEU A 401 8.67 -11.09 4.78
CA LEU A 401 9.70 -12.11 4.88
C LEU A 401 9.34 -13.34 4.02
N LEU A 402 10.28 -14.27 3.87
CA LEU A 402 10.12 -15.44 2.99
C LEU A 402 9.01 -16.41 3.41
N ASP A 403 8.70 -16.46 4.69
CA ASP A 403 7.65 -17.28 5.29
C ASP A 403 6.26 -16.63 5.24
N GLY A 404 6.16 -15.41 4.66
CA GLY A 404 4.93 -14.63 4.58
C GLY A 404 4.67 -13.72 5.78
N SER A 405 5.46 -13.81 6.85
CA SER A 405 5.43 -12.84 7.95
C SER A 405 5.94 -11.46 7.51
N MET A 406 5.80 -10.43 8.35
CA MET A 406 6.12 -9.07 7.95
C MET A 406 6.79 -8.28 9.09
N ILE A 407 7.75 -7.46 8.73
CA ILE A 407 8.29 -6.41 9.59
C ILE A 407 7.78 -5.06 9.08
N LYS A 408 7.17 -4.29 9.97
CA LYS A 408 6.85 -2.89 9.77
C LYS A 408 7.81 -2.05 10.62
N PHE A 409 8.50 -1.08 10.03
CA PHE A 409 9.53 -0.32 10.72
C PHE A 409 9.57 1.14 10.26
N THR A 410 9.90 2.04 11.17
CA THR A 410 10.02 3.47 10.90
C THR A 410 11.27 3.76 10.06
N ILE A 411 11.08 4.51 8.98
CA ILE A 411 12.14 4.90 8.06
C ILE A 411 12.40 6.41 8.05
N GLU A 412 11.36 7.23 8.29
CA GLU A 412 11.40 8.68 8.15
C GLU A 412 10.49 9.37 9.15
N LYS A 413 10.70 10.66 9.32
CA LYS A 413 9.74 11.59 9.93
C LYS A 413 9.01 12.32 8.82
N TRP A 414 7.74 12.60 9.01
CA TRP A 414 7.06 13.55 8.16
C TRP A 414 6.83 14.87 8.90
N LEU A 415 6.85 15.96 8.14
CA LEU A 415 6.68 17.32 8.63
C LEU A 415 5.53 17.98 7.88
N THR A 416 4.85 18.93 8.51
CA THR A 416 3.81 19.73 7.86
C THR A 416 4.39 20.53 6.67
N PRO A 417 3.56 21.13 5.82
CA PRO A 417 4.05 22.00 4.73
C PRO A 417 5.04 23.08 5.19
N THR A 418 4.87 23.63 6.39
CA THR A 418 5.77 24.64 6.97
C THR A 418 6.97 24.05 7.71
N GLY A 419 7.16 22.72 7.69
CA GLY A 419 8.31 22.05 8.29
C GLY A 419 8.18 21.71 9.77
N LYS A 420 6.99 21.75 10.36
CA LYS A 420 6.77 21.42 11.77
C LYS A 420 6.62 19.91 11.96
N TRP A 421 7.30 19.35 12.97
CA TRP A 421 7.12 17.96 13.37
C TRP A 421 6.03 17.84 14.42
N ILE A 422 4.98 17.07 14.12
CA ILE A 422 3.78 16.97 14.94
C ILE A 422 3.78 15.76 15.91
N ASN A 423 4.86 14.98 15.92
CA ASN A 423 4.94 13.73 16.70
C ASN A 423 4.62 13.96 18.17
N LYS A 424 3.68 13.16 18.71
CA LYS A 424 3.14 13.27 20.08
C LYS A 424 2.43 14.60 20.41
N LYS A 425 2.26 15.50 19.42
CA LYS A 425 1.61 16.82 19.60
C LYS A 425 0.30 16.93 18.84
N GLY A 426 0.22 16.26 17.68
CA GLY A 426 -0.90 16.36 16.77
C GLY A 426 -0.96 17.67 15.98
N VAL A 427 -1.91 17.72 15.07
CA VAL A 427 -2.31 18.93 14.35
C VAL A 427 -3.28 19.69 15.23
N LYS A 428 -2.93 20.93 15.58
CA LYS A 428 -3.81 21.81 16.36
C LYS A 428 -4.91 22.36 15.43
N PRO A 429 -6.19 22.26 15.78
CA PRO A 429 -7.28 22.85 14.99
C PRO A 429 -7.15 24.38 14.93
N THR A 430 -7.81 25.00 13.95
CA THR A 430 -8.03 26.46 13.90
C THR A 430 -9.17 26.86 14.83
N GLU A 431 -10.18 25.99 14.91
CA GLU A 431 -11.33 26.12 15.82
C GLU A 431 -11.38 24.91 16.75
N TYR A 432 -11.01 25.14 18.01
CA TYR A 432 -11.06 24.06 19.02
C TYR A 432 -12.49 23.89 19.51
N ILE A 433 -13.04 22.71 19.32
CA ILE A 433 -14.36 22.35 19.80
C ILE A 433 -14.41 20.86 20.17
N GLU A 434 -14.77 20.57 21.41
CA GLU A 434 -14.97 19.20 21.86
C GLU A 434 -16.30 18.66 21.32
N TYR A 435 -16.33 17.37 21.04
CA TYR A 435 -17.56 16.71 20.61
C TYR A 435 -18.52 16.58 21.79
N ASP A 436 -19.72 17.13 21.62
CA ASP A 436 -20.80 17.03 22.60
C ASP A 436 -21.99 16.27 21.99
N PRO A 437 -22.18 14.99 22.37
CA PRO A 437 -23.27 14.19 21.83
C PRO A 437 -24.66 14.67 22.26
N THR A 438 -24.77 15.52 23.28
CA THR A 438 -26.06 16.01 23.78
C THR A 438 -26.65 17.09 22.87
N THR A 439 -25.81 17.78 22.10
CA THR A 439 -26.22 18.85 21.17
C THR A 439 -26.22 18.40 19.69
N GLY A 440 -26.10 17.10 19.45
CA GLY A 440 -25.91 16.56 18.13
C GLY A 440 -24.43 16.64 17.67
N ASP A 441 -24.19 16.75 16.36
CA ASP A 441 -22.81 16.91 15.85
C ASP A 441 -22.41 18.40 15.83
N ASN A 442 -22.05 18.92 17.00
CA ASN A 442 -21.64 20.32 17.17
C ASN A 442 -20.40 20.70 16.37
N GLN A 443 -19.48 19.75 16.12
CA GLN A 443 -18.29 19.98 15.29
C GLN A 443 -18.67 20.12 13.81
N LEU A 444 -19.59 19.32 13.31
CA LEU A 444 -20.13 19.45 11.96
C LEU A 444 -20.91 20.76 11.81
N SER A 445 -21.77 21.09 12.78
CA SER A 445 -22.53 22.35 12.76
C SER A 445 -21.62 23.58 12.75
N LYS A 446 -20.53 23.58 13.52
CA LYS A 446 -19.52 24.64 13.51
C LYS A 446 -18.77 24.71 12.19
N SER A 447 -18.49 23.57 11.56
CA SER A 447 -17.84 23.53 10.25
C SER A 447 -18.73 24.20 9.17
N VAL A 448 -20.03 23.94 9.21
CA VAL A 448 -21.01 24.58 8.32
C VAL A 448 -21.05 26.09 8.54
N GLU A 449 -21.15 26.55 9.80
CA GLU A 449 -21.13 27.98 10.15
C GLU A 449 -19.88 28.70 9.59
N ILE A 450 -18.71 28.11 9.74
CA ILE A 450 -17.45 28.68 9.27
C ILE A 450 -17.43 28.80 7.73
N ILE A 451 -17.85 27.74 7.02
CA ILE A 451 -17.92 27.75 5.55
C ILE A 451 -18.88 28.85 5.09
N LEU A 452 -20.06 28.98 5.70
CA LEU A 452 -21.03 30.04 5.37
C LEU A 452 -20.45 31.43 5.65
N GLY A 453 -19.74 31.60 6.75
CA GLY A 453 -19.02 32.84 7.06
C GLY A 453 -17.98 33.24 6.04
N ASP A 454 -17.25 32.29 5.46
CA ASP A 454 -16.28 32.54 4.38
C ASP A 454 -16.96 32.90 3.04
N LEU A 455 -18.12 32.29 2.77
CA LEU A 455 -18.90 32.58 1.55
C LEU A 455 -19.60 33.95 1.59
N SER A 456 -19.70 34.56 2.77
CA SER A 456 -20.34 35.86 2.97
C SER A 456 -19.37 37.05 2.89
N LYS A 457 -18.05 36.76 2.83
CA LYS A 457 -16.97 37.76 2.65
C LYS A 457 -16.73 38.08 1.20
#